data_2deccc6040dc17052ba762ade3e1b5d5
#
_entry.id   2deccc6040dc17052ba762ade3e1b5d5
#
_cell.length_a   1.000
_cell.length_b   1.000
_cell.length_c   1.000
_cell.angle_alpha   90.00
_cell.angle_beta   90.00
_cell.angle_gamma   90.00
#
_symmetry.space_group_name_H-M   'P 1'
#
loop_
_entity.id
_entity.type
_entity.pdbx_description
1 polymer ?
#
loop_
_entity_poly.entity_id
_entity_poly.type
_entity_poly.pdbx_seq_one_letter_code
_entity_poly.pdbx_strand_id
1 'polypeptide(L)'
;MGKDDTILGYKYVDLLHYLAEVGLNILVALLILIIGFWLSNRIGKMITGIMKRRKVDEGLTSFITSVSIISSKILVVLSAISQLGIAMTSFVTVLGAAGIAIGMAFSGTLSNFAGGILILVIKPFKLHDTITALLVTGEVTDIQIFNTYIKTPDNKTIILPNGPLINGTIINFTKEGKRRVDIIFPLKYGSDISLAMAKIQEVLSANSNILKDPAPSIYFAELDSKSGKLNVNCWVKTADYGTVHKALTNEFFQWLEPIED
;
A
#
# COMPACT_ATOMS: atom_id res chain seq x y z
N MET A 1 6.11 11.82 -83.78
CA MET A 1 6.88 10.64 -83.32
C MET A 1 7.50 11.06 -81.99
N GLY A 2 6.76 10.89 -80.87
CA GLY A 2 7.29 11.16 -79.54
C GLY A 2 8.12 9.93 -79.10
N LYS A 3 9.37 10.11 -78.83
CA LYS A 3 10.18 9.17 -78.13
C LYS A 3 9.62 9.03 -76.73
N ASP A 4 9.21 7.81 -76.37
CA ASP A 4 8.81 7.46 -75.01
C ASP A 4 9.98 7.77 -74.06
N ASP A 5 9.84 8.88 -73.34
CA ASP A 5 10.74 9.26 -72.22
C ASP A 5 10.49 8.34 -71.05
N THR A 6 10.79 7.04 -71.22
CA THR A 6 10.72 6.01 -70.16
C THR A 6 12.12 5.52 -69.84
N ILE A 7 12.56 5.68 -68.61
CA ILE A 7 13.74 5.03 -68.07
C ILE A 7 13.26 3.91 -67.15
N LEU A 8 13.68 2.67 -67.45
CA LEU A 8 13.29 1.47 -66.68
C LEU A 8 11.76 1.24 -66.60
N GLY A 9 10.98 1.68 -67.64
CA GLY A 9 9.55 1.49 -67.70
C GLY A 9 8.67 2.52 -66.95
N TYR A 10 9.27 3.54 -66.33
CA TYR A 10 8.56 4.66 -65.68
C TYR A 10 8.66 5.93 -66.54
N LYS A 11 7.60 6.74 -66.56
CA LYS A 11 7.67 8.09 -67.16
C LYS A 11 8.66 8.93 -66.37
N TYR A 12 9.48 9.72 -67.01
CA TYR A 12 10.51 10.59 -66.40
C TYR A 12 9.94 11.49 -65.30
N VAL A 13 8.74 11.95 -65.51
CA VAL A 13 7.98 12.81 -64.58
C VAL A 13 7.62 12.06 -63.27
N ASP A 14 7.20 10.81 -63.36
CA ASP A 14 6.80 9.97 -62.20
C ASP A 14 8.04 9.62 -61.35
N LEU A 15 9.18 9.38 -61.99
CA LEU A 15 10.48 9.13 -61.32
C LEU A 15 10.94 10.38 -60.55
N LEU A 16 10.84 11.57 -61.16
CA LEU A 16 11.20 12.81 -60.50
C LEU A 16 10.31 13.13 -59.31
N HIS A 17 9.00 12.89 -59.40
CA HIS A 17 8.06 13.05 -58.30
C HIS A 17 8.38 12.08 -57.15
N TYR A 18 8.65 10.80 -57.46
CA TYR A 18 9.04 9.82 -56.44
C TYR A 18 10.35 10.19 -55.72
N LEU A 19 11.39 10.63 -56.47
CA LEU A 19 12.64 11.08 -55.89
C LEU A 19 12.48 12.33 -55.03
N ALA A 20 11.62 13.28 -55.46
CA ALA A 20 11.32 14.48 -54.68
C ALA A 20 10.57 14.13 -53.38
N GLU A 21 9.62 13.22 -53.43
CA GLU A 21 8.86 12.74 -52.24
C GLU A 21 9.76 12.00 -51.23
N VAL A 22 10.61 11.08 -51.72
CA VAL A 22 11.58 10.37 -50.87
C VAL A 22 12.60 11.37 -50.28
N GLY A 23 13.09 12.30 -51.08
CA GLY A 23 14.01 13.36 -50.61
C GLY A 23 13.37 14.21 -49.52
N LEU A 24 12.11 14.62 -49.68
CA LEU A 24 11.36 15.38 -48.70
C LEU A 24 11.15 14.57 -47.38
N ASN A 25 10.80 13.31 -47.49
CA ASN A 25 10.61 12.43 -46.31
C ASN A 25 11.91 12.25 -45.53
N ILE A 26 13.04 12.08 -46.21
CA ILE A 26 14.38 12.03 -45.59
C ILE A 26 14.70 13.33 -44.87
N LEU A 27 14.46 14.50 -45.53
CA LEU A 27 14.72 15.81 -44.95
C LEU A 27 13.88 16.02 -43.71
N VAL A 28 12.58 15.69 -43.74
CA VAL A 28 11.68 15.77 -42.59
C VAL A 28 12.12 14.83 -41.47
N ALA A 29 12.52 13.60 -41.77
CA ALA A 29 13.03 12.64 -40.79
C ALA A 29 14.30 13.16 -40.10
N LEU A 30 15.23 13.77 -40.84
CA LEU A 30 16.41 14.42 -40.27
C LEU A 30 16.05 15.61 -39.36
N LEU A 31 15.10 16.43 -39.75
CA LEU A 31 14.60 17.53 -38.93
C LEU A 31 13.97 16.98 -37.62
N ILE A 32 13.18 15.91 -37.69
CA ILE A 32 12.63 15.23 -36.51
C ILE A 32 13.74 14.76 -35.56
N LEU A 33 14.82 14.17 -36.10
CA LEU A 33 15.97 13.72 -35.28
C LEU A 33 16.69 14.89 -34.62
N ILE A 34 17.03 15.93 -35.38
CA ILE A 34 17.76 17.08 -34.87
C ILE A 34 16.97 17.82 -33.79
N ILE A 35 15.73 18.18 -34.12
CA ILE A 35 14.84 18.91 -33.20
C ILE A 35 14.47 18.03 -32.01
N GLY A 36 14.15 16.76 -32.23
CA GLY A 36 13.75 15.80 -31.20
C GLY A 36 14.87 15.52 -30.21
N PHE A 37 16.11 15.32 -30.66
CA PHE A 37 17.27 15.13 -29.77
C PHE A 37 17.61 16.38 -28.98
N TRP A 38 17.52 17.56 -29.61
CA TRP A 38 17.67 18.82 -28.92
C TRP A 38 16.62 19.01 -27.83
N LEU A 39 15.34 18.72 -28.15
CA LEU A 39 14.23 18.79 -27.21
C LEU A 39 14.37 17.77 -26.07
N SER A 40 14.76 16.53 -26.37
CA SER A 40 15.01 15.48 -25.36
C SER A 40 16.09 15.93 -24.36
N ASN A 41 17.19 16.51 -24.85
CA ASN A 41 18.23 17.02 -23.98
C ASN A 41 17.77 18.26 -23.18
N ARG A 42 16.90 19.08 -23.75
CA ARG A 42 16.29 20.24 -23.05
C ARG A 42 15.37 19.80 -21.93
N ILE A 43 14.53 18.77 -22.16
CA ILE A 43 13.69 18.16 -21.16
C ILE A 43 14.55 17.60 -20.02
N GLY A 44 15.62 16.86 -20.34
CA GLY A 44 16.55 16.35 -19.33
C GLY A 44 17.14 17.43 -18.44
N LYS A 45 17.61 18.53 -19.03
CA LYS A 45 18.15 19.70 -18.29
C LYS A 45 17.07 20.33 -17.38
N MET A 46 15.83 20.42 -17.87
CA MET A 46 14.70 20.96 -17.09
C MET A 46 14.40 20.08 -15.88
N ILE A 47 14.31 18.76 -16.07
CA ILE A 47 14.10 17.78 -15.00
C ILE A 47 15.22 17.91 -13.96
N THR A 48 16.48 17.86 -14.36
CA THR A 48 17.64 18.04 -13.48
C THR A 48 17.55 19.36 -12.69
N GLY A 49 17.17 20.45 -13.34
CA GLY A 49 17.04 21.77 -12.71
C GLY A 49 15.95 21.78 -11.62
N ILE A 50 14.78 21.18 -11.89
CA ILE A 50 13.67 21.07 -10.93
C ILE A 50 14.09 20.22 -9.75
N MET A 51 14.68 19.03 -9.99
CA MET A 51 15.06 18.09 -8.94
C MET A 51 16.16 18.67 -8.03
N LYS A 52 17.17 19.34 -8.60
CA LYS A 52 18.21 20.04 -7.81
C LYS A 52 17.64 21.16 -6.94
N ARG A 53 16.67 21.95 -7.45
CA ARG A 53 15.98 22.97 -6.64
C ARG A 53 15.20 22.36 -5.48
N ARG A 54 14.67 21.15 -5.64
CA ARG A 54 13.94 20.40 -4.60
C ARG A 54 14.88 19.61 -3.68
N LYS A 55 16.20 19.72 -3.83
CA LYS A 55 17.23 19.01 -3.04
C LYS A 55 17.04 17.48 -3.08
N VAL A 56 16.61 16.96 -4.22
CA VAL A 56 16.49 15.52 -4.44
C VAL A 56 17.89 14.92 -4.55
N ASP A 57 18.04 13.68 -4.07
CA ASP A 57 19.30 12.93 -4.14
C ASP A 57 19.91 12.93 -5.56
N GLU A 58 21.23 13.03 -5.67
CA GLU A 58 21.93 13.13 -6.95
C GLU A 58 21.82 11.85 -7.78
N GLY A 59 21.84 10.68 -7.14
CA GLY A 59 21.68 9.38 -7.81
C GLY A 59 20.29 9.25 -8.43
N LEU A 60 19.24 9.59 -7.65
CA LEU A 60 17.87 9.60 -8.14
C LEU A 60 17.66 10.62 -9.24
N THR A 61 18.25 11.81 -9.13
CA THR A 61 18.20 12.85 -10.17
C THR A 61 18.83 12.37 -11.46
N SER A 62 20.02 11.75 -11.40
CA SER A 62 20.72 11.20 -12.55
C SER A 62 19.91 10.08 -13.23
N PHE A 63 19.36 9.16 -12.42
CA PHE A 63 18.55 8.05 -12.92
C PHE A 63 17.30 8.54 -13.67
N ILE A 64 16.47 9.39 -13.05
CA ILE A 64 15.24 9.90 -13.66
C ILE A 64 15.54 10.71 -14.93
N THR A 65 16.58 11.54 -14.88
CA THR A 65 17.01 12.31 -16.06
C THR A 65 17.43 11.41 -17.21
N SER A 66 18.23 10.37 -16.93
CA SER A 66 18.71 9.44 -17.94
C SER A 66 17.57 8.64 -18.57
N VAL A 67 16.66 8.09 -17.74
CA VAL A 67 15.48 7.37 -18.22
C VAL A 67 14.60 8.27 -19.09
N SER A 68 14.35 9.51 -18.67
CA SER A 68 13.54 10.47 -19.44
C SER A 68 14.16 10.81 -20.79
N ILE A 69 15.49 11.05 -20.83
CA ILE A 69 16.20 11.36 -22.07
C ILE A 69 16.19 10.15 -23.01
N ILE A 70 16.50 8.95 -22.51
CA ILE A 70 16.54 7.72 -23.32
C ILE A 70 15.16 7.43 -23.90
N SER A 71 14.10 7.46 -23.07
CA SER A 71 12.73 7.22 -23.53
C SER A 71 12.29 8.24 -24.58
N SER A 72 12.59 9.53 -24.38
CA SER A 72 12.30 10.58 -25.36
C SER A 72 13.05 10.36 -26.68
N LYS A 73 14.33 9.97 -26.63
CA LYS A 73 15.13 9.68 -27.84
C LYS A 73 14.61 8.47 -28.60
N ILE A 74 14.15 7.42 -27.90
CA ILE A 74 13.52 6.26 -28.53
C ILE A 74 12.28 6.71 -29.32
N LEU A 75 11.40 7.52 -28.73
CA LEU A 75 10.21 8.03 -29.41
C LEU A 75 10.55 8.88 -30.62
N VAL A 76 11.59 9.73 -30.53
CA VAL A 76 12.06 10.56 -31.65
C VAL A 76 12.58 9.69 -32.80
N VAL A 77 13.39 8.67 -32.50
CA VAL A 77 13.91 7.75 -33.51
C VAL A 77 12.75 7.01 -34.21
N LEU A 78 11.80 6.51 -33.45
CA LEU A 78 10.61 5.85 -34.03
C LEU A 78 9.81 6.79 -34.92
N SER A 79 9.62 8.04 -34.49
CA SER A 79 8.93 9.04 -35.31
C SER A 79 9.66 9.34 -36.63
N ALA A 80 10.99 9.37 -36.59
CA ALA A 80 11.79 9.58 -37.79
C ALA A 80 11.73 8.36 -38.74
N ILE A 81 11.78 7.16 -38.21
CA ILE A 81 11.62 5.90 -38.97
C ILE A 81 10.21 5.82 -39.61
N SER A 82 9.17 6.19 -38.87
CA SER A 82 7.79 6.24 -39.38
C SER A 82 7.66 7.23 -40.54
N GLN A 83 8.35 8.38 -40.48
CA GLN A 83 8.35 9.37 -41.55
C GLN A 83 8.97 8.85 -42.87
N LEU A 84 9.88 7.89 -42.78
CA LEU A 84 10.47 7.23 -43.95
C LEU A 84 9.54 6.16 -44.58
N GLY A 85 8.31 5.97 -44.06
CA GLY A 85 7.37 4.99 -44.58
C GLY A 85 7.65 3.55 -44.14
N ILE A 86 8.57 3.35 -43.18
CA ILE A 86 8.90 2.00 -42.66
C ILE A 86 7.75 1.52 -41.76
N ALA A 87 7.30 0.31 -41.96
CA ALA A 87 6.23 -0.28 -41.16
C ALA A 87 6.62 -0.38 -39.67
N MET A 88 5.88 0.32 -38.81
CA MET A 88 6.16 0.44 -37.38
C MET A 88 5.68 -0.74 -36.53
N THR A 89 4.90 -1.66 -37.13
CA THR A 89 4.23 -2.76 -36.40
C THR A 89 5.21 -3.59 -35.56
N SER A 90 6.34 -3.97 -36.12
CA SER A 90 7.36 -4.77 -35.41
C SER A 90 7.98 -3.99 -34.22
N PHE A 91 8.28 -2.70 -34.40
CA PHE A 91 8.83 -1.87 -33.32
C PHE A 91 7.84 -1.67 -32.19
N VAL A 92 6.57 -1.38 -32.53
CA VAL A 92 5.49 -1.26 -31.54
C VAL A 92 5.27 -2.54 -30.78
N THR A 93 5.32 -3.70 -31.44
CA THR A 93 5.20 -5.01 -30.82
C THR A 93 6.33 -5.25 -29.80
N VAL A 94 7.59 -5.01 -30.20
CA VAL A 94 8.75 -5.17 -29.30
C VAL A 94 8.67 -4.22 -28.10
N LEU A 95 8.33 -2.94 -28.34
CA LEU A 95 8.16 -1.97 -27.28
C LEU A 95 6.98 -2.31 -26.34
N GLY A 96 5.89 -2.83 -26.90
CA GLY A 96 4.75 -3.33 -26.13
C GLY A 96 5.16 -4.48 -25.22
N ALA A 97 5.88 -5.48 -25.75
CA ALA A 97 6.39 -6.59 -24.96
C ALA A 97 7.37 -6.13 -23.86
N ALA A 98 8.29 -5.20 -24.19
CA ALA A 98 9.19 -4.60 -23.21
C ALA A 98 8.43 -3.82 -22.14
N GLY A 99 7.39 -3.05 -22.52
CA GLY A 99 6.53 -2.31 -21.59
C GLY A 99 5.79 -3.24 -20.63
N ILE A 100 5.27 -4.37 -21.11
CA ILE A 100 4.63 -5.38 -20.26
C ILE A 100 5.65 -5.96 -19.27
N ALA A 101 6.85 -6.33 -19.73
CA ALA A 101 7.90 -6.88 -18.88
C ALA A 101 8.30 -5.89 -17.77
N ILE A 102 8.49 -4.61 -18.10
CA ILE A 102 8.79 -3.54 -17.16
C ILE A 102 7.61 -3.33 -16.19
N GLY A 103 6.36 -3.29 -16.69
CA GLY A 103 5.17 -3.17 -15.88
C GLY A 103 5.04 -4.30 -14.85
N MET A 104 5.29 -5.54 -15.25
CA MET A 104 5.31 -6.69 -14.35
C MET A 104 6.41 -6.58 -13.28
N ALA A 105 7.61 -6.13 -13.66
CA ALA A 105 8.72 -5.93 -12.72
C ALA A 105 8.40 -4.86 -11.65
N PHE A 106 7.66 -3.82 -12.01
CA PHE A 106 7.25 -2.73 -11.10
C PHE A 106 5.88 -2.92 -10.45
N SER A 107 5.16 -4.01 -10.72
CA SER A 107 3.79 -4.22 -10.26
C SER A 107 3.66 -4.16 -8.73
N GLY A 108 4.61 -4.72 -7.98
CA GLY A 108 4.65 -4.67 -6.53
C GLY A 108 4.83 -3.23 -5.99
N THR A 109 5.70 -2.45 -6.60
CA THR A 109 5.90 -1.04 -6.22
C THR A 109 4.65 -0.21 -6.51
N LEU A 110 4.01 -0.42 -7.66
CA LEU A 110 2.77 0.26 -8.03
C LEU A 110 1.61 -0.13 -7.10
N SER A 111 1.54 -1.41 -6.70
CA SER A 111 0.57 -1.88 -5.69
C SER A 111 0.77 -1.18 -4.35
N ASN A 112 2.01 -1.02 -3.88
CA ASN A 112 2.30 -0.31 -2.64
C ASN A 112 1.95 1.19 -2.73
N PHE A 113 2.23 1.82 -3.85
CA PHE A 113 1.87 3.21 -4.11
C PHE A 113 0.34 3.40 -4.07
N ALA A 114 -0.39 2.58 -4.82
CA ALA A 114 -1.85 2.61 -4.83
C ALA A 114 -2.43 2.33 -3.43
N GLY A 115 -1.88 1.34 -2.71
CA GLY A 115 -2.25 1.03 -1.34
C GLY A 115 -2.04 2.21 -0.39
N GLY A 116 -0.93 2.93 -0.51
CA GLY A 116 -0.65 4.13 0.28
C GLY A 116 -1.67 5.24 0.04
N ILE A 117 -2.01 5.51 -1.23
CA ILE A 117 -3.08 6.48 -1.56
C ILE A 117 -4.41 6.05 -0.96
N LEU A 118 -4.80 4.78 -1.09
CA LEU A 118 -6.05 4.26 -0.54
C LEU A 118 -6.11 4.40 0.99
N ILE A 119 -5.00 4.09 1.69
CA ILE A 119 -4.91 4.27 3.15
C ILE A 119 -5.15 5.74 3.53
N LEU A 120 -4.51 6.68 2.82
CA LEU A 120 -4.63 8.12 3.11
C LEU A 120 -6.02 8.69 2.80
N VAL A 121 -6.72 8.15 1.78
CA VAL A 121 -8.06 8.60 1.36
C VAL A 121 -9.15 7.95 2.19
N ILE A 122 -9.16 6.61 2.30
CA ILE A 122 -10.21 5.84 2.98
C ILE A 122 -10.02 5.88 4.50
N LYS A 123 -8.77 5.98 4.98
CA LYS A 123 -8.38 6.04 6.39
C LYS A 123 -8.97 4.87 7.21
N PRO A 124 -8.67 3.60 6.85
CA PRO A 124 -9.10 2.46 7.66
C PRO A 124 -8.48 2.52 9.08
N PHE A 125 -7.33 3.15 9.20
CA PHE A 125 -6.66 3.53 10.44
C PHE A 125 -5.98 4.91 10.27
N LYS A 126 -5.57 5.51 11.37
CA LYS A 126 -4.89 6.82 11.45
C LYS A 126 -3.57 6.68 12.19
N LEU A 127 -2.78 7.75 12.18
CA LEU A 127 -1.62 7.88 13.08
C LEU A 127 -2.07 7.70 14.53
N HIS A 128 -1.26 6.99 15.31
CA HIS A 128 -1.48 6.62 16.71
C HIS A 128 -2.59 5.59 16.95
N ASP A 129 -3.21 5.04 15.89
CA ASP A 129 -4.09 3.88 16.05
C ASP A 129 -3.25 2.64 16.36
N THR A 130 -3.73 1.81 17.29
CA THR A 130 -3.20 0.46 17.49
C THR A 130 -3.94 -0.51 16.58
N ILE A 131 -3.20 -1.16 15.71
CA ILE A 131 -3.76 -2.11 14.74
C ILE A 131 -3.03 -3.46 14.80
N THR A 132 -3.74 -4.51 14.39
CA THR A 132 -3.12 -5.77 13.96
C THR A 132 -3.31 -5.91 12.47
N ALA A 133 -2.21 -6.06 11.74
CA ALA A 133 -2.20 -6.31 10.31
C ALA A 133 -0.97 -7.13 9.93
N LEU A 134 -1.08 -8.02 8.95
CA LEU A 134 0.01 -8.89 8.50
C LEU A 134 0.72 -9.61 9.67
N LEU A 135 -0.06 -10.10 10.64
CA LEU A 135 0.40 -10.79 11.87
C LEU A 135 1.23 -9.92 12.83
N VAL A 136 1.23 -8.62 12.65
CA VAL A 136 1.92 -7.66 13.53
C VAL A 136 0.89 -6.80 14.25
N THR A 137 1.10 -6.62 15.57
CA THR A 137 0.30 -5.70 16.39
C THR A 137 1.17 -4.57 16.91
N GLY A 138 0.69 -3.34 16.77
CA GLY A 138 1.39 -2.16 17.29
C GLY A 138 0.70 -0.86 16.92
N GLU A 139 1.31 0.24 17.36
CA GLU A 139 0.86 1.60 17.09
C GLU A 139 1.38 2.09 15.74
N VAL A 140 0.52 2.69 14.92
CA VAL A 140 0.90 3.33 13.66
C VAL A 140 1.63 4.63 13.95
N THR A 141 2.94 4.67 13.64
CA THR A 141 3.80 5.85 13.89
C THR A 141 3.98 6.74 12.67
N ASP A 142 3.92 6.17 11.45
CA ASP A 142 4.03 6.94 10.21
C ASP A 142 3.34 6.21 9.05
N ILE A 143 2.80 6.98 8.11
CA ILE A 143 2.16 6.47 6.88
C ILE A 143 2.82 7.18 5.70
N GLN A 144 3.69 6.47 4.99
CA GLN A 144 4.38 6.97 3.80
C GLN A 144 3.75 6.42 2.53
N ILE A 145 4.21 6.91 1.39
CA ILE A 145 3.64 6.58 0.07
C ILE A 145 3.65 5.08 -0.21
N PHE A 146 4.72 4.38 0.14
CA PHE A 146 4.90 2.95 -0.16
C PHE A 146 4.74 2.04 1.06
N ASN A 147 4.97 2.56 2.26
CA ASN A 147 5.04 1.78 3.49
C ASN A 147 4.35 2.50 4.65
N THR A 148 3.82 1.72 5.57
CA THR A 148 3.33 2.15 6.88
C THR A 148 4.26 1.63 7.97
N TYR A 149 4.59 2.47 8.95
CA TYR A 149 5.46 2.14 10.07
C TYR A 149 4.62 1.85 11.30
N ILE A 150 4.91 0.73 11.94
CA ILE A 150 4.23 0.29 13.17
C ILE A 150 5.28 0.09 14.26
N LYS A 151 4.98 0.60 15.45
CA LYS A 151 5.79 0.41 16.65
C LYS A 151 5.11 -0.62 17.56
N THR A 152 5.81 -1.72 17.82
CA THR A 152 5.31 -2.77 18.72
C THR A 152 5.45 -2.38 20.19
N PRO A 153 4.71 -3.03 21.12
CA PRO A 153 4.81 -2.76 22.56
C PRO A 153 6.23 -2.98 23.15
N ASP A 154 7.04 -3.85 22.54
CA ASP A 154 8.44 -4.09 22.88
C ASP A 154 9.41 -3.15 22.15
N ASN A 155 8.90 -2.02 21.63
CA ASN A 155 9.64 -0.91 21.05
C ASN A 155 10.37 -1.22 19.72
N LYS A 156 9.94 -2.23 18.97
CA LYS A 156 10.43 -2.50 17.62
C LYS A 156 9.67 -1.67 16.59
N THR A 157 10.37 -1.17 15.58
CA THR A 157 9.74 -0.55 14.41
C THR A 157 9.62 -1.58 13.30
N ILE A 158 8.40 -1.80 12.83
CA ILE A 158 8.11 -2.71 11.72
C ILE A 158 7.59 -1.90 10.55
N ILE A 159 8.15 -2.17 9.37
CA ILE A 159 7.81 -1.49 8.12
C ILE A 159 6.93 -2.43 7.31
N LEU A 160 5.69 -2.04 7.10
CA LEU A 160 4.71 -2.81 6.35
C LEU A 160 4.49 -2.18 4.96
N PRO A 161 4.63 -2.94 3.86
CA PRO A 161 4.31 -2.44 2.54
C PRO A 161 2.79 -2.21 2.40
N ASN A 162 2.41 -1.04 1.86
CA ASN A 162 1.01 -0.59 1.83
C ASN A 162 0.08 -1.46 0.98
N GLY A 163 0.59 -2.08 -0.10
CA GLY A 163 -0.21 -2.95 -0.97
C GLY A 163 -0.78 -4.17 -0.23
N PRO A 164 0.06 -5.05 0.33
CA PRO A 164 -0.40 -6.16 1.17
C PRO A 164 -1.21 -5.70 2.39
N LEU A 165 -0.86 -4.55 2.98
CA LEU A 165 -1.54 -4.01 4.15
C LEU A 165 -3.00 -3.66 3.86
N ILE A 166 -3.29 -2.91 2.80
CA ILE A 166 -4.67 -2.49 2.46
C ILE A 166 -5.52 -3.64 1.91
N ASN A 167 -4.89 -4.62 1.29
CA ASN A 167 -5.58 -5.80 0.74
C ASN A 167 -5.81 -6.91 1.77
N GLY A 168 -5.19 -6.81 2.95
CA GLY A 168 -5.31 -7.78 4.03
C GLY A 168 -6.37 -7.41 5.06
N THR A 169 -6.53 -8.29 6.06
CA THR A 169 -7.36 -7.99 7.22
C THR A 169 -6.65 -7.00 8.13
N ILE A 170 -7.35 -5.93 8.52
CA ILE A 170 -6.89 -4.93 9.47
C ILE A 170 -7.82 -4.94 10.68
N ILE A 171 -7.28 -5.23 11.85
CA ILE A 171 -8.00 -5.13 13.12
C ILE A 171 -7.57 -3.80 13.77
N ASN A 172 -8.48 -2.84 13.89
CA ASN A 172 -8.21 -1.57 14.54
C ASN A 172 -8.81 -1.57 15.94
N PHE A 173 -7.96 -1.46 16.96
CA PHE A 173 -8.37 -1.50 18.36
C PHE A 173 -8.79 -0.14 18.92
N THR A 174 -8.42 0.96 18.27
CA THR A 174 -8.60 2.33 18.79
C THR A 174 -9.72 3.09 18.13
N LYS A 175 -10.09 2.72 16.91
CA LYS A 175 -11.08 3.43 16.08
C LYS A 175 -12.42 3.66 16.78
N GLU A 176 -12.93 2.67 17.50
CA GLU A 176 -14.24 2.70 18.14
C GLU A 176 -14.21 3.37 19.54
N GLY A 177 -13.04 3.70 20.06
CA GLY A 177 -12.84 4.41 21.32
C GLY A 177 -13.19 3.62 22.58
N LYS A 178 -13.91 2.50 22.49
CA LYS A 178 -14.25 1.59 23.59
C LYS A 178 -14.02 0.14 23.19
N ARG A 179 -13.61 -0.68 24.18
CA ARG A 179 -13.33 -2.10 23.98
C ARG A 179 -14.00 -2.93 25.05
N ARG A 180 -14.38 -4.16 24.73
CA ARG A 180 -14.88 -5.12 25.67
C ARG A 180 -13.72 -5.92 26.25
N VAL A 181 -13.64 -5.98 27.57
CA VAL A 181 -12.77 -6.86 28.33
C VAL A 181 -13.58 -8.14 28.60
N ASP A 182 -13.05 -9.27 28.16
CA ASP A 182 -13.64 -10.57 28.33
C ASP A 182 -12.71 -11.40 29.22
N ILE A 183 -13.21 -11.86 30.36
CA ILE A 183 -12.47 -12.69 31.33
C ILE A 183 -13.28 -13.95 31.59
N ILE A 184 -12.61 -15.10 31.61
CA ILE A 184 -13.18 -16.38 31.99
C ILE A 184 -12.81 -16.64 33.44
N PHE A 185 -13.81 -16.73 34.30
CA PHE A 185 -13.64 -17.04 35.69
C PHE A 185 -14.03 -18.54 35.96
N PRO A 186 -13.06 -19.39 36.33
CA PRO A 186 -13.35 -20.80 36.64
C PRO A 186 -14.02 -20.94 38.00
N LEU A 187 -15.01 -21.78 38.08
CA LEU A 187 -15.73 -22.14 39.33
C LEU A 187 -15.59 -23.63 39.60
N LYS A 188 -15.19 -24.00 40.83
CA LYS A 188 -15.21 -25.41 41.26
C LYS A 188 -16.65 -25.93 41.33
N TYR A 189 -16.87 -27.23 41.05
CA TYR A 189 -18.15 -27.85 41.28
C TYR A 189 -18.55 -27.76 42.76
N GLY A 190 -19.82 -27.45 43.01
CA GLY A 190 -20.33 -27.23 44.36
C GLY A 190 -20.17 -25.83 44.94
N SER A 191 -19.49 -24.92 44.19
CA SER A 191 -19.43 -23.51 44.58
C SER A 191 -20.81 -22.82 44.46
N ASP A 192 -21.10 -21.90 45.36
CA ASP A 192 -22.27 -21.04 45.24
C ASP A 192 -22.11 -20.04 44.10
N ILE A 193 -22.78 -20.33 42.97
CA ILE A 193 -22.74 -19.51 41.75
C ILE A 193 -23.31 -18.12 42.05
N SER A 194 -24.37 -18.02 42.84
CA SER A 194 -25.02 -16.74 43.15
C SER A 194 -24.08 -15.82 43.95
N LEU A 195 -23.39 -16.37 44.92
CA LEU A 195 -22.39 -15.64 45.70
C LEU A 195 -21.19 -15.19 44.84
N ALA A 196 -20.70 -16.07 43.95
CA ALA A 196 -19.61 -15.73 43.03
C ALA A 196 -20.00 -14.59 42.08
N MET A 197 -21.20 -14.69 41.48
CA MET A 197 -21.71 -13.62 40.60
C MET A 197 -21.89 -12.28 41.33
N ALA A 198 -22.39 -12.32 42.57
CA ALA A 198 -22.55 -11.11 43.37
C ALA A 198 -21.21 -10.44 43.68
N LYS A 199 -20.19 -11.21 44.08
CA LYS A 199 -18.82 -10.68 44.29
C LYS A 199 -18.23 -10.11 43.04
N ILE A 200 -18.35 -10.80 41.90
CA ILE A 200 -17.86 -10.28 40.61
C ILE A 200 -18.56 -8.95 40.26
N GLN A 201 -19.87 -8.89 40.44
CA GLN A 201 -20.65 -7.68 40.20
C GLN A 201 -20.22 -6.50 41.09
N GLU A 202 -19.89 -6.79 42.36
CA GLU A 202 -19.34 -5.76 43.27
C GLU A 202 -18.02 -5.18 42.77
N VAL A 203 -17.06 -6.02 42.36
CA VAL A 203 -15.79 -5.58 41.80
C VAL A 203 -15.97 -4.78 40.51
N LEU A 204 -16.82 -5.26 39.60
CA LEU A 204 -17.11 -4.52 38.39
C LEU A 204 -17.72 -3.15 38.66
N SER A 205 -18.58 -3.05 39.68
CA SER A 205 -19.25 -1.80 40.09
C SER A 205 -18.32 -0.83 40.82
N ALA A 206 -17.31 -1.34 41.53
CA ALA A 206 -16.30 -0.55 42.22
C ALA A 206 -15.28 0.10 41.29
N ASN A 207 -15.08 -0.47 40.10
CA ASN A 207 -14.08 0.04 39.15
C ASN A 207 -14.65 1.16 38.28
N SER A 208 -14.21 2.42 38.55
CA SER A 208 -14.68 3.62 37.84
C SER A 208 -14.34 3.65 36.34
N ASN A 209 -13.38 2.86 35.87
CA ASN A 209 -13.01 2.79 34.45
C ASN A 209 -13.92 1.88 33.63
N ILE A 210 -14.80 1.13 34.29
CA ILE A 210 -15.80 0.30 33.62
C ILE A 210 -17.01 1.16 33.24
N LEU A 211 -17.40 1.09 31.98
CA LEU A 211 -18.53 1.82 31.46
C LEU A 211 -19.85 1.22 31.96
N LYS A 212 -20.82 2.10 32.29
CA LYS A 212 -22.17 1.69 32.68
C LYS A 212 -23.05 1.35 31.50
N ASP A 213 -22.71 1.85 30.31
CA ASP A 213 -23.41 1.60 29.06
C ASP A 213 -22.38 1.28 27.93
N PRO A 214 -22.41 0.07 27.39
CA PRO A 214 -23.22 -1.10 27.79
C PRO A 214 -22.85 -1.62 29.18
N ALA A 215 -23.87 -2.08 29.93
CA ALA A 215 -23.68 -2.62 31.27
C ALA A 215 -22.81 -3.89 31.24
N PRO A 216 -22.00 -4.14 32.28
CA PRO A 216 -21.27 -5.40 32.43
C PRO A 216 -22.24 -6.58 32.45
N SER A 217 -21.81 -7.73 31.94
CA SER A 217 -22.59 -8.96 31.93
C SER A 217 -21.79 -10.13 32.48
N ILE A 218 -22.46 -10.95 33.30
CA ILE A 218 -21.90 -12.17 33.86
C ILE A 218 -22.85 -13.30 33.51
N TYR A 219 -22.33 -14.32 32.87
CA TYR A 219 -23.15 -15.46 32.49
C TYR A 219 -22.35 -16.76 32.50
N PHE A 220 -23.05 -17.87 32.66
CA PHE A 220 -22.46 -19.19 32.65
C PHE A 220 -22.09 -19.56 31.21
N ALA A 221 -20.83 -19.86 30.96
CA ALA A 221 -20.33 -20.08 29.59
C ALA A 221 -20.28 -21.56 29.23
N GLU A 222 -19.68 -22.38 30.10
CA GLU A 222 -19.36 -23.75 29.78
C GLU A 222 -19.21 -24.59 31.04
N LEU A 223 -19.58 -25.87 30.94
CA LEU A 223 -19.26 -26.90 31.93
C LEU A 223 -18.12 -27.75 31.37
N ASP A 224 -16.99 -27.74 32.05
CA ASP A 224 -15.89 -28.66 31.79
C ASP A 224 -15.96 -29.83 32.78
N SER A 225 -15.22 -30.93 32.57
CA SER A 225 -15.21 -32.12 33.42
C SER A 225 -14.79 -31.83 34.87
N LYS A 226 -14.07 -30.75 35.13
CA LYS A 226 -13.53 -30.38 36.45
C LYS A 226 -14.08 -29.07 37.03
N SER A 227 -14.66 -28.18 36.21
CA SER A 227 -15.07 -26.84 36.63
C SER A 227 -16.20 -26.27 35.77
N GLY A 228 -16.96 -25.35 36.34
CA GLY A 228 -17.79 -24.40 35.55
C GLY A 228 -17.00 -23.17 35.14
N LYS A 229 -17.43 -22.51 34.08
CA LYS A 229 -16.81 -21.26 33.63
C LYS A 229 -17.84 -20.14 33.58
N LEU A 230 -17.57 -19.04 34.26
CA LEU A 230 -18.33 -17.79 34.11
C LEU A 230 -17.61 -16.86 33.13
N ASN A 231 -18.32 -16.36 32.12
CA ASN A 231 -17.86 -15.28 31.32
C ASN A 231 -18.21 -13.95 31.99
N VAL A 232 -17.20 -13.12 32.17
CA VAL A 232 -17.32 -11.76 32.72
C VAL A 232 -16.94 -10.78 31.62
N ASN A 233 -17.90 -10.04 31.12
CA ASN A 233 -17.70 -9.08 30.06
C ASN A 233 -17.99 -7.66 30.58
N CYS A 234 -17.07 -6.74 30.36
CA CYS A 234 -17.27 -5.33 30.67
C CYS A 234 -16.68 -4.43 29.60
N TRP A 235 -17.27 -3.26 29.44
CA TRP A 235 -16.80 -2.27 28.45
C TRP A 235 -15.98 -1.20 29.13
N VAL A 236 -14.88 -0.81 28.48
CA VAL A 236 -13.96 0.23 28.96
C VAL A 236 -13.53 1.15 27.81
N LYS A 237 -13.01 2.31 28.12
CA LYS A 237 -12.33 3.11 27.10
C LYS A 237 -11.11 2.35 26.60
N THR A 238 -10.79 2.47 25.31
CA THR A 238 -9.66 1.75 24.70
C THR A 238 -8.35 1.97 25.45
N ALA A 239 -8.09 3.21 25.93
CA ALA A 239 -6.91 3.54 26.70
C ALA A 239 -6.78 2.78 28.02
N ASP A 240 -7.92 2.44 28.66
CA ASP A 240 -7.96 1.79 29.96
C ASP A 240 -7.99 0.26 29.86
N TYR A 241 -8.09 -0.29 28.64
CA TYR A 241 -8.25 -1.73 28.41
C TYR A 241 -7.18 -2.57 29.11
N GLY A 242 -5.91 -2.24 28.90
CA GLY A 242 -4.81 -3.03 29.49
C GLY A 242 -4.79 -2.94 31.02
N THR A 243 -5.06 -1.77 31.58
CA THR A 243 -5.08 -1.54 33.01
C THR A 243 -6.23 -2.29 33.68
N VAL A 244 -7.44 -2.18 33.13
CA VAL A 244 -8.61 -2.84 33.69
C VAL A 244 -8.53 -4.36 33.53
N HIS A 245 -8.10 -4.84 32.35
CA HIS A 245 -7.91 -6.29 32.14
C HIS A 245 -6.95 -6.88 33.16
N LYS A 246 -5.79 -6.24 33.37
CA LYS A 246 -4.78 -6.69 34.34
C LYS A 246 -5.32 -6.63 35.77
N ALA A 247 -6.00 -5.55 36.16
CA ALA A 247 -6.57 -5.39 37.49
C ALA A 247 -7.60 -6.47 37.81
N LEU A 248 -8.57 -6.68 36.92
CA LEU A 248 -9.60 -7.72 37.10
C LEU A 248 -9.01 -9.12 37.10
N THR A 249 -8.07 -9.40 36.23
CA THR A 249 -7.41 -10.71 36.19
C THR A 249 -6.67 -11.01 37.51
N ASN A 250 -5.93 -10.03 38.04
CA ASN A 250 -5.21 -10.18 39.31
C ASN A 250 -6.17 -10.35 40.50
N GLU A 251 -7.26 -9.57 40.53
CA GLU A 251 -8.24 -9.65 41.60
C GLU A 251 -8.99 -11.00 41.59
N PHE A 252 -9.42 -11.45 40.41
CA PHE A 252 -10.06 -12.76 40.28
C PHE A 252 -9.11 -13.92 40.61
N PHE A 253 -7.81 -13.78 40.28
CA PHE A 253 -6.82 -14.79 40.62
C PHE A 253 -6.69 -14.98 42.14
N GLN A 254 -6.81 -13.92 42.96
CA GLN A 254 -6.75 -14.01 44.41
C GLN A 254 -7.91 -14.80 45.03
N TRP A 255 -9.03 -14.99 44.32
CA TRP A 255 -10.18 -15.73 44.78
C TRP A 255 -10.14 -17.21 44.38
N LEU A 256 -9.18 -17.58 43.52
CA LEU A 256 -8.96 -18.98 43.18
C LEU A 256 -8.17 -19.63 44.31
N GLU A 257 -8.85 -20.48 45.11
CA GLU A 257 -8.11 -21.39 45.99
C GLU A 257 -7.24 -22.31 45.15
N PRO A 258 -6.07 -22.76 45.68
CA PRO A 258 -5.21 -23.70 44.97
C PRO A 258 -6.05 -24.95 44.61
N ILE A 259 -5.96 -25.35 43.34
CA ILE A 259 -6.51 -26.63 42.90
C ILE A 259 -5.59 -27.68 43.51
N GLU A 260 -6.00 -28.31 44.57
CA GLU A 260 -5.33 -29.53 45.08
C GLU A 260 -5.48 -30.59 43.99
N ASP A 261 -4.33 -31.16 43.55
CA ASP A 261 -4.26 -32.21 42.51
C ASP A 261 -4.96 -33.50 42.92
#